data_699ffbe13cc0be25fbbfe1bf76d96044
#
_entry.id   699ffbe13cc0be25fbbfe1bf76d96044
#
_cell.length_a   1.000
_cell.length_b   1.000
_cell.length_c   1.000
_cell.angle_alpha   90.00
_cell.angle_beta   90.00
_cell.angle_gamma   90.00
#
_symmetry.space_group_name_H-M   'P 1'
#
loop_
_entity.id
_entity.type
_entity.pdbx_description
1 polymer ?
#
loop_
_entity_poly.entity_id
_entity_poly.type
_entity_poly.pdbx_seq_one_letter_code
_entity_poly.pdbx_strand_id
1 'polypeptide(L)'
;YKRQVGYSDDFKNYTLCQSMDACFRVLNVAPIILINVLDPKKHKKANEEQTVNVEKMQATVKVAGILADTVEVKANEATLTAGTDYITTFDDDRYLVITLTAGGKGASAKTLTVNSTSIDPTAVTESDIIGGYNASTGAETGMELIRHIYPKFSMTPGLLLAPGWTQKPNVGIALAAKCEEINGVFTCECILDIDTAEATKYTDCNDWKNKNGYTNKHAALLWPQVKVGTKQYAYSAIFGALTAYTDASNDDVPNLSPSNKLIGITGLCLEDGTEVVLDELQANLLNGQGIITAINDSGWKSWGNNTACYPANTDPKDRWFCCRRFFSWWGNSFILTYKQKVDEPGNYRLIESIVDSENIRGNSYVSQGKCAGARIEFSEDENPVTDILNGKIQFHQYLAPYVPAEDILNILEFDPDMLSAALNGGE
;
A
#
# COMPACT_ATOMS: atom_id res chain seq x y z
N TYR A 1 -1.00 -16.51 8.53
CA TYR A 1 -1.86 -15.68 7.65
C TYR A 1 -2.33 -16.44 6.41
N LYS A 2 -1.47 -17.27 5.81
CA LYS A 2 -1.78 -18.05 4.58
C LYS A 2 -3.06 -18.90 4.71
N ARG A 3 -3.30 -19.49 5.89
CA ARG A 3 -4.49 -20.33 6.15
C ARG A 3 -5.76 -19.49 6.36
N GLN A 4 -5.63 -18.32 6.98
CA GLN A 4 -6.80 -17.51 7.41
C GLN A 4 -7.38 -16.66 6.26
N VAL A 5 -6.53 -16.08 5.41
CA VAL A 5 -6.96 -15.15 4.36
C VAL A 5 -6.72 -15.65 2.94
N GLY A 6 -6.11 -16.83 2.82
CA GLY A 6 -5.63 -17.35 1.54
C GLY A 6 -4.34 -16.65 1.09
N TYR A 7 -3.57 -17.34 0.25
CA TYR A 7 -2.33 -16.81 -0.30
C TYR A 7 -1.95 -17.60 -1.55
N SER A 8 -1.45 -16.90 -2.54
CA SER A 8 -0.88 -17.47 -3.75
C SER A 8 0.50 -16.86 -4.02
N ASP A 9 1.43 -17.67 -4.52
CA ASP A 9 2.72 -17.18 -5.04
C ASP A 9 2.62 -16.63 -6.47
N ASP A 10 1.44 -16.75 -7.10
CA ASP A 10 1.13 -16.15 -8.39
C ASP A 10 0.77 -14.65 -8.19
N PHE A 11 1.80 -13.84 -8.10
CA PHE A 11 1.66 -12.40 -7.86
C PHE A 11 1.11 -11.61 -9.04
N LYS A 12 1.12 -12.19 -10.23
CA LYS A 12 0.55 -11.57 -11.42
C LYS A 12 -0.98 -11.57 -11.36
N ASN A 13 -1.56 -12.69 -10.94
CA ASN A 13 -3.00 -12.85 -10.87
C ASN A 13 -3.59 -12.47 -9.50
N TYR A 14 -2.81 -12.63 -8.42
CA TYR A 14 -3.23 -12.32 -7.05
C TYR A 14 -2.35 -11.23 -6.44
N THR A 15 -2.43 -10.02 -7.00
CA THR A 15 -1.54 -8.89 -6.67
C THR A 15 -1.56 -8.49 -5.20
N LEU A 16 -2.68 -8.69 -4.50
CA LEU A 16 -2.81 -8.44 -3.06
C LEU A 16 -1.81 -9.28 -2.23
N CYS A 17 -1.45 -10.47 -2.72
CA CYS A 17 -0.46 -11.35 -2.08
C CYS A 17 0.95 -10.76 -2.08
N GLN A 18 1.27 -9.80 -2.96
CA GLN A 18 2.54 -9.08 -2.94
C GLN A 18 2.70 -8.28 -1.64
N SER A 19 1.70 -7.50 -1.25
CA SER A 19 1.72 -6.75 0.01
C SER A 19 1.75 -7.67 1.24
N MET A 20 0.99 -8.78 1.21
CA MET A 20 1.04 -9.78 2.28
C MET A 20 2.44 -10.37 2.47
N ASP A 21 3.08 -10.75 1.37
CA ASP A 21 4.40 -11.35 1.40
C ASP A 21 5.49 -10.32 1.79
N ALA A 22 5.41 -9.11 1.27
CA ALA A 22 6.29 -8.00 1.62
C ALA A 22 6.23 -7.68 3.12
N CYS A 23 5.01 -7.51 3.67
CA CYS A 23 4.82 -7.17 5.07
C CYS A 23 5.19 -8.32 6.01
N PHE A 24 4.69 -9.55 5.77
CA PHE A 24 4.82 -10.62 6.76
C PHE A 24 6.07 -11.47 6.62
N ARG A 25 6.65 -11.57 5.41
CA ARG A 25 7.84 -12.40 5.18
C ARG A 25 9.12 -11.58 5.00
N VAL A 26 9.06 -10.50 4.22
CA VAL A 26 10.27 -9.74 3.88
C VAL A 26 10.65 -8.79 5.01
N LEU A 27 9.70 -8.02 5.55
CA LEU A 27 9.96 -6.95 6.52
C LEU A 27 9.34 -7.19 7.91
N ASN A 28 8.53 -8.24 8.09
CA ASN A 28 7.89 -8.62 9.35
C ASN A 28 7.18 -7.46 10.05
N VAL A 29 6.24 -6.82 9.34
CA VAL A 29 5.47 -5.65 9.81
C VAL A 29 3.97 -5.93 9.74
N ALA A 30 3.22 -5.45 10.76
CA ALA A 30 1.77 -5.57 10.89
C ALA A 30 1.26 -4.36 11.75
N PRO A 31 -0.05 -4.05 11.70
CA PRO A 31 -1.11 -4.70 10.93
C PRO A 31 -1.21 -4.22 9.48
N ILE A 32 -1.84 -5.02 8.62
CA ILE A 32 -2.29 -4.62 7.28
C ILE A 32 -3.78 -4.89 7.12
N ILE A 33 -4.47 -4.03 6.39
CA ILE A 33 -5.88 -4.22 6.02
C ILE A 33 -5.96 -4.52 4.54
N LEU A 34 -6.63 -5.60 4.19
CA LEU A 34 -6.74 -6.08 2.83
C LEU A 34 -8.16 -5.86 2.32
N ILE A 35 -8.30 -5.16 1.19
CA ILE A 35 -9.56 -5.00 0.46
C ILE A 35 -9.51 -5.94 -0.73
N ASN A 36 -10.23 -7.06 -0.65
CA ASN A 36 -10.32 -8.03 -1.73
C ASN A 36 -11.50 -7.69 -2.63
N VAL A 37 -11.23 -7.35 -3.89
CA VAL A 37 -12.23 -7.00 -4.91
C VAL A 37 -12.67 -8.19 -5.75
N LEU A 38 -12.05 -9.36 -5.56
CA LEU A 38 -12.35 -10.57 -6.30
C LEU A 38 -13.72 -11.13 -5.88
N ASP A 39 -14.73 -10.99 -6.74
CA ASP A 39 -16.09 -11.45 -6.50
C ASP A 39 -16.35 -12.76 -7.26
N PRO A 40 -16.61 -13.89 -6.56
CA PRO A 40 -16.90 -15.18 -7.20
C PRO A 40 -18.15 -15.18 -8.09
N LYS A 41 -19.05 -14.23 -7.90
CA LYS A 41 -20.25 -14.10 -8.75
C LYS A 41 -19.94 -13.45 -10.09
N LYS A 42 -18.98 -12.54 -10.11
CA LYS A 42 -18.58 -11.75 -11.28
C LYS A 42 -17.33 -12.33 -11.96
N HIS A 43 -16.27 -12.56 -11.19
CA HIS A 43 -14.95 -12.94 -11.68
C HIS A 43 -14.81 -14.46 -11.69
N LYS A 44 -15.43 -15.12 -12.68
CA LYS A 44 -15.44 -16.57 -12.83
C LYS A 44 -15.39 -16.98 -14.29
N LYS A 45 -14.87 -18.16 -14.53
CA LYS A 45 -14.86 -18.81 -15.86
C LYS A 45 -15.28 -20.26 -15.77
N ALA A 46 -16.00 -20.72 -16.78
CA ALA A 46 -16.27 -22.14 -16.94
C ALA A 46 -14.96 -22.87 -17.27
N ASN A 47 -14.76 -24.02 -16.61
CA ASN A 47 -13.63 -24.89 -16.93
C ASN A 47 -14.03 -25.81 -18.10
N GLU A 48 -13.03 -26.25 -18.85
CA GLU A 48 -13.23 -27.36 -19.80
C GLU A 48 -13.66 -28.61 -19.02
N GLU A 49 -14.46 -29.46 -19.67
CA GLU A 49 -14.89 -30.72 -19.08
C GLU A 49 -13.69 -31.59 -18.72
N GLN A 50 -13.63 -32.03 -17.45
CA GLN A 50 -12.52 -32.84 -16.92
C GLN A 50 -12.95 -34.30 -16.77
N THR A 51 -12.18 -35.22 -17.32
CA THR A 51 -12.32 -36.66 -17.03
C THR A 51 -11.27 -37.03 -16.00
N VAL A 52 -11.72 -37.48 -14.82
CA VAL A 52 -10.85 -37.84 -13.68
C VAL A 52 -11.01 -39.29 -13.29
N ASN A 53 -9.92 -39.96 -12.95
CA ASN A 53 -9.94 -41.34 -12.49
C ASN A 53 -10.39 -41.41 -11.02
N VAL A 54 -11.14 -42.47 -10.71
CA VAL A 54 -11.61 -42.77 -9.36
C VAL A 54 -10.67 -43.83 -8.74
N GLU A 55 -10.05 -43.47 -7.63
CA GLU A 55 -9.27 -44.38 -6.81
C GLU A 55 -9.85 -44.41 -5.38
N LYS A 56 -10.14 -45.59 -4.84
CA LYS A 56 -10.71 -45.74 -3.50
C LYS A 56 -11.95 -44.87 -3.24
N MET A 57 -12.85 -44.80 -4.24
CA MET A 57 -14.06 -43.97 -4.23
C MET A 57 -13.81 -42.47 -4.19
N GLN A 58 -12.61 -42.02 -4.52
CA GLN A 58 -12.26 -40.60 -4.58
C GLN A 58 -11.69 -40.24 -5.95
N ALA A 59 -11.98 -39.02 -6.39
CA ALA A 59 -11.41 -38.42 -7.61
C ALA A 59 -11.00 -36.99 -7.31
N THR A 60 -9.80 -36.59 -7.75
CA THR A 60 -9.29 -35.22 -7.55
C THR A 60 -9.29 -34.49 -8.89
N VAL A 61 -9.92 -33.30 -8.90
CA VAL A 61 -9.93 -32.39 -10.04
C VAL A 61 -8.82 -31.36 -9.83
N LYS A 62 -7.73 -31.49 -10.59
CA LYS A 62 -6.55 -30.63 -10.46
C LYS A 62 -6.73 -29.27 -11.18
N VAL A 63 -7.79 -28.58 -10.86
CA VAL A 63 -8.07 -27.20 -11.29
C VAL A 63 -8.17 -26.31 -10.06
N ALA A 64 -7.42 -25.21 -10.05
CA ALA A 64 -7.42 -24.30 -8.93
C ALA A 64 -8.66 -23.38 -8.92
N GLY A 65 -9.14 -23.04 -7.72
CA GLY A 65 -10.19 -22.03 -7.54
C GLY A 65 -11.59 -22.47 -7.94
N ILE A 66 -11.88 -23.79 -8.01
CA ILE A 66 -13.21 -24.30 -8.31
C ILE A 66 -14.21 -23.81 -7.25
N LEU A 67 -15.36 -23.33 -7.73
CA LEU A 67 -16.51 -22.97 -6.91
C LEU A 67 -17.36 -24.22 -6.69
N ALA A 68 -17.41 -24.71 -5.45
CA ALA A 68 -18.01 -26.00 -5.10
C ALA A 68 -19.50 -26.13 -5.48
N ASP A 69 -20.23 -25.03 -5.45
CA ASP A 69 -21.66 -24.93 -5.79
C ASP A 69 -21.94 -25.03 -7.30
N THR A 70 -20.90 -24.97 -8.15
CA THR A 70 -21.01 -25.05 -9.62
C THR A 70 -20.63 -26.42 -10.17
N VAL A 71 -20.28 -27.36 -9.28
CA VAL A 71 -19.74 -28.68 -9.69
C VAL A 71 -20.85 -29.62 -10.12
N GLU A 72 -20.79 -30.07 -11.36
CA GLU A 72 -21.64 -31.12 -11.91
C GLU A 72 -20.81 -32.36 -12.21
N VAL A 73 -21.23 -33.49 -11.69
CA VAL A 73 -20.52 -34.77 -11.84
C VAL A 73 -21.36 -35.78 -12.57
N LYS A 74 -20.76 -36.45 -13.56
CA LYS A 74 -21.37 -37.57 -14.29
C LYS A 74 -20.50 -38.82 -14.15
N ALA A 75 -21.16 -39.96 -14.06
CA ALA A 75 -20.55 -41.29 -14.15
C ALA A 75 -21.24 -42.06 -15.30
N ASN A 76 -20.46 -42.47 -16.31
CA ASN A 76 -20.99 -43.16 -17.49
C ASN A 76 -22.25 -42.47 -18.07
N GLU A 77 -22.18 -41.17 -18.30
CA GLU A 77 -23.25 -40.28 -18.79
C GLU A 77 -24.41 -40.02 -17.80
N ALA A 78 -24.50 -40.76 -16.68
CA ALA A 78 -25.51 -40.52 -15.67
C ALA A 78 -25.09 -39.35 -14.75
N THR A 79 -25.94 -38.33 -14.65
CA THR A 79 -25.71 -37.21 -13.71
C THR A 79 -25.86 -37.69 -12.23
N LEU A 80 -24.87 -37.41 -11.43
CA LEU A 80 -24.85 -37.71 -10.00
C LEU A 80 -25.40 -36.54 -9.20
N THR A 81 -26.04 -36.85 -8.08
CA THR A 81 -26.62 -35.86 -7.14
C THR A 81 -25.70 -35.59 -5.97
N ALA A 82 -25.30 -34.34 -5.78
CA ALA A 82 -24.50 -33.91 -4.63
C ALA A 82 -25.25 -34.20 -3.30
N GLY A 83 -24.51 -34.65 -2.29
CA GLY A 83 -25.05 -35.04 -0.97
C GLY A 83 -25.67 -36.44 -0.91
N THR A 84 -26.04 -37.03 -2.10
CA THR A 84 -26.62 -38.40 -2.17
C THR A 84 -25.63 -39.35 -2.82
N ASP A 85 -25.14 -39.03 -4.02
CA ASP A 85 -24.25 -39.90 -4.79
C ASP A 85 -22.78 -39.58 -4.55
N TYR A 86 -22.48 -38.33 -4.20
CA TYR A 86 -21.12 -37.88 -3.88
C TYR A 86 -21.12 -36.68 -2.91
N ILE A 87 -19.98 -36.43 -2.29
CA ILE A 87 -19.67 -35.22 -1.53
C ILE A 87 -18.41 -34.59 -2.08
N THR A 88 -18.27 -33.27 -1.92
CA THR A 88 -17.09 -32.49 -2.33
C THR A 88 -16.34 -31.95 -1.12
N THR A 89 -15.01 -32.04 -1.15
CA THR A 89 -14.09 -31.43 -0.20
C THR A 89 -12.92 -30.82 -0.97
N PHE A 90 -12.02 -30.14 -0.27
CA PHE A 90 -10.77 -29.66 -0.85
C PHE A 90 -9.59 -30.27 -0.11
N ASP A 91 -8.56 -30.70 -0.85
CA ASP A 91 -7.30 -31.16 -0.27
C ASP A 91 -6.42 -30.01 0.24
N ASP A 92 -5.23 -30.33 0.75
CA ASP A 92 -4.27 -29.36 1.27
C ASP A 92 -3.72 -28.42 0.16
N ASP A 93 -3.71 -28.87 -1.08
CA ASP A 93 -3.34 -28.09 -2.27
C ASP A 93 -4.52 -27.29 -2.85
N ARG A 94 -5.71 -27.38 -2.21
CA ARG A 94 -6.97 -26.74 -2.59
C ARG A 94 -7.54 -27.23 -3.90
N TYR A 95 -7.22 -28.44 -4.32
CA TYR A 95 -7.91 -29.11 -5.41
C TYR A 95 -9.20 -29.76 -4.92
N LEU A 96 -10.20 -29.76 -5.82
CA LEU A 96 -11.51 -30.37 -5.50
C LEU A 96 -11.39 -31.88 -5.44
N VAL A 97 -11.75 -32.46 -4.30
CA VAL A 97 -11.85 -33.91 -4.08
C VAL A 97 -13.32 -34.29 -4.06
N ILE A 98 -13.71 -35.18 -4.98
CA ILE A 98 -15.03 -35.78 -5.07
C ILE A 98 -14.96 -37.16 -4.41
N THR A 99 -15.73 -37.37 -3.35
CA THR A 99 -15.82 -38.68 -2.68
C THR A 99 -17.19 -39.29 -2.99
N LEU A 100 -17.20 -40.48 -3.60
CA LEU A 100 -18.42 -41.18 -3.95
C LEU A 100 -19.05 -41.85 -2.70
N THR A 101 -20.37 -41.87 -2.64
CA THR A 101 -21.12 -42.50 -1.57
C THR A 101 -21.31 -44.01 -1.87
N ALA A 102 -21.11 -44.89 -0.88
CA ALA A 102 -21.14 -46.35 -1.04
C ALA A 102 -22.47 -46.91 -1.60
N GLY A 103 -23.57 -46.22 -1.47
CA GLY A 103 -24.87 -46.60 -2.04
C GLY A 103 -25.33 -45.72 -3.23
N GLY A 104 -24.49 -44.78 -3.65
CA GLY A 104 -24.82 -43.84 -4.73
C GLY A 104 -24.68 -44.44 -6.12
N LYS A 105 -25.33 -43.82 -7.12
CA LYS A 105 -25.35 -44.26 -8.53
C LYS A 105 -23.95 -44.37 -9.14
N GLY A 106 -22.99 -43.62 -8.62
CA GLY A 106 -21.59 -43.59 -9.09
C GLY A 106 -20.64 -44.53 -8.36
N ALA A 107 -21.08 -45.31 -7.35
CA ALA A 107 -20.23 -46.07 -6.40
C ALA A 107 -19.21 -47.03 -7.08
N SER A 108 -19.52 -47.53 -8.28
CA SER A 108 -18.65 -48.44 -9.05
C SER A 108 -17.92 -47.76 -10.23
N ALA A 109 -18.08 -46.43 -10.38
CA ALA A 109 -17.45 -45.69 -11.47
C ALA A 109 -15.92 -45.72 -11.37
N LYS A 110 -15.25 -45.95 -12.49
CA LYS A 110 -13.79 -45.88 -12.60
C LYS A 110 -13.31 -44.50 -13.02
N THR A 111 -14.20 -43.76 -13.69
CA THR A 111 -13.93 -42.40 -14.16
C THR A 111 -15.15 -41.54 -13.90
N LEU A 112 -14.92 -40.26 -13.66
CA LEU A 112 -15.97 -39.23 -13.56
C LEU A 112 -15.71 -38.16 -14.58
N THR A 113 -16.79 -37.66 -15.16
CA THR A 113 -16.76 -36.45 -15.99
C THR A 113 -17.26 -35.29 -15.13
N VAL A 114 -16.47 -34.24 -15.02
CA VAL A 114 -16.73 -33.12 -14.12
C VAL A 114 -16.78 -31.81 -14.91
N ASN A 115 -17.90 -31.12 -14.84
CA ASN A 115 -18.04 -29.73 -15.26
C ASN A 115 -18.01 -28.84 -14.03
N SER A 116 -17.31 -27.73 -14.12
CA SER A 116 -17.16 -26.80 -13.00
C SER A 116 -16.86 -25.38 -13.46
N THR A 117 -17.02 -24.43 -12.56
CA THR A 117 -16.62 -23.04 -12.78
C THR A 117 -15.57 -22.68 -11.75
N SER A 118 -14.53 -21.99 -12.19
CA SER A 118 -13.47 -21.50 -11.31
C SER A 118 -13.51 -19.98 -11.17
N ILE A 119 -12.96 -19.50 -10.09
CA ILE A 119 -12.63 -18.08 -9.92
C ILE A 119 -11.64 -17.68 -11.02
N ASP A 120 -11.84 -16.49 -11.59
CA ASP A 120 -10.96 -15.93 -12.62
C ASP A 120 -10.42 -14.56 -12.19
N PRO A 121 -9.23 -14.50 -11.59
CA PRO A 121 -8.62 -13.22 -11.20
C PRO A 121 -8.29 -12.33 -12.40
N THR A 122 -8.15 -12.90 -13.61
CA THR A 122 -7.85 -12.11 -14.81
C THR A 122 -9.06 -11.33 -15.32
N ALA A 123 -10.26 -11.65 -14.84
CA ALA A 123 -11.50 -10.92 -15.13
C ALA A 123 -11.67 -9.65 -14.28
N VAL A 124 -10.79 -9.41 -13.27
CA VAL A 124 -10.79 -8.17 -12.50
C VAL A 124 -10.31 -7.02 -13.37
N THR A 125 -11.03 -5.90 -13.32
CA THR A 125 -10.76 -4.70 -14.12
C THR A 125 -10.39 -3.50 -13.26
N GLU A 126 -9.90 -2.44 -13.88
CA GLU A 126 -9.65 -1.14 -13.21
C GLU A 126 -10.90 -0.63 -12.48
N SER A 127 -12.08 -0.81 -13.10
CA SER A 127 -13.36 -0.42 -12.50
C SER A 127 -13.67 -1.19 -11.21
N ASP A 128 -13.19 -2.43 -11.06
CA ASP A 128 -13.40 -3.21 -9.84
C ASP A 128 -12.47 -2.72 -8.72
N ILE A 129 -11.26 -2.28 -9.06
CA ILE A 129 -10.32 -1.69 -8.11
C ILE A 129 -10.80 -0.32 -7.65
N ILE A 130 -11.18 0.56 -8.58
CA ILE A 130 -11.71 1.89 -8.28
C ILE A 130 -13.02 1.76 -7.50
N GLY A 131 -13.87 0.85 -7.95
CA GLY A 131 -15.14 0.57 -7.31
C GLY A 131 -16.19 1.65 -7.54
N GLY A 132 -17.15 1.71 -6.65
CA GLY A 132 -18.22 2.67 -6.69
C GLY A 132 -19.32 2.37 -5.68
N TYR A 133 -20.32 3.25 -5.65
CA TYR A 133 -21.51 3.15 -4.83
C TYR A 133 -22.72 2.77 -5.69
N ASN A 134 -23.39 1.69 -5.36
CA ASN A 134 -24.63 1.29 -6.01
C ASN A 134 -25.83 1.89 -5.28
N ALA A 135 -26.46 2.92 -5.85
CA ALA A 135 -27.57 3.63 -5.24
C ALA A 135 -28.81 2.76 -4.97
N SER A 136 -29.00 1.67 -5.76
CA SER A 136 -30.16 0.78 -5.62
C SER A 136 -30.01 -0.21 -4.45
N THR A 137 -28.79 -0.68 -4.21
CA THR A 137 -28.53 -1.70 -3.16
C THR A 137 -27.81 -1.13 -1.95
N GLY A 138 -27.29 0.11 -2.01
CA GLY A 138 -26.44 0.70 -0.99
C GLY A 138 -25.04 0.02 -0.91
N ALA A 139 -24.72 -0.86 -1.84
CA ALA A 139 -23.45 -1.59 -1.83
C ALA A 139 -22.30 -0.72 -2.33
N GLU A 140 -21.17 -0.84 -1.66
CA GLU A 140 -19.89 -0.20 -2.02
C GLU A 140 -18.88 -1.26 -2.42
N THR A 141 -18.02 -0.92 -3.37
CA THR A 141 -17.00 -1.81 -3.91
C THR A 141 -15.68 -1.08 -4.11
N GLY A 142 -14.58 -1.82 -4.23
CA GLY A 142 -13.27 -1.27 -4.54
C GLY A 142 -12.78 -0.26 -3.50
N MET A 143 -12.24 0.86 -3.95
CA MET A 143 -11.69 1.92 -3.09
C MET A 143 -12.74 2.59 -2.20
N GLU A 144 -14.05 2.51 -2.51
CA GLU A 144 -15.08 3.06 -1.63
C GLU A 144 -15.13 2.35 -0.27
N LEU A 145 -14.65 1.11 -0.19
CA LEU A 145 -14.55 0.36 1.06
C LEU A 145 -13.51 0.94 2.05
N ILE A 146 -12.61 1.81 1.61
CA ILE A 146 -11.61 2.47 2.47
C ILE A 146 -12.30 3.23 3.61
N ARG A 147 -13.44 3.85 3.34
CA ARG A 147 -14.20 4.58 4.37
C ARG A 147 -14.72 3.70 5.51
N HIS A 148 -14.80 2.37 5.32
CA HIS A 148 -15.23 1.44 6.35
C HIS A 148 -14.11 1.07 7.33
N ILE A 149 -12.86 1.42 7.05
CA ILE A 149 -11.71 1.02 7.89
C ILE A 149 -11.86 1.59 9.29
N TYR A 150 -12.04 2.90 9.42
CA TYR A 150 -12.18 3.51 10.75
C TYR A 150 -13.41 3.02 11.52
N PRO A 151 -14.63 2.98 10.96
CA PRO A 151 -15.79 2.47 11.68
C PRO A 151 -15.71 0.99 12.10
N LYS A 152 -14.99 0.15 11.34
CA LYS A 152 -14.90 -1.29 11.62
C LYS A 152 -13.73 -1.66 12.53
N PHE A 153 -12.61 -0.96 12.42
CA PHE A 153 -11.35 -1.35 13.05
C PHE A 153 -10.80 -0.29 14.01
N SER A 154 -11.42 0.89 14.08
CA SER A 154 -10.93 2.04 14.87
C SER A 154 -9.48 2.44 14.51
N MET A 155 -9.10 2.23 13.24
CA MET A 155 -7.78 2.57 12.70
C MET A 155 -7.94 3.54 11.53
N THR A 156 -7.05 4.52 11.45
CA THR A 156 -6.95 5.41 10.28
C THR A 156 -5.92 4.85 9.31
N PRO A 157 -6.19 4.79 8.00
CA PRO A 157 -5.19 4.42 7.03
C PRO A 157 -4.00 5.40 7.06
N GLY A 158 -2.78 4.89 7.08
CA GLY A 158 -1.57 5.70 6.93
C GLY A 158 -1.00 5.64 5.52
N LEU A 159 -1.20 4.51 4.84
CA LEU A 159 -0.74 4.27 3.47
C LEU A 159 -1.79 3.48 2.68
N LEU A 160 -2.02 3.87 1.44
CA LEU A 160 -2.84 3.14 0.47
C LEU A 160 -1.97 2.57 -0.64
N LEU A 161 -2.18 1.30 -0.98
CA LEU A 161 -1.43 0.59 -2.01
C LEU A 161 -2.37 -0.24 -2.88
N ALA A 162 -2.07 -0.31 -4.17
CA ALA A 162 -2.70 -1.24 -5.09
C ALA A 162 -1.63 -1.82 -6.05
N PRO A 163 -0.72 -2.69 -5.53
CA PRO A 163 0.38 -3.26 -6.32
C PRO A 163 -0.11 -3.97 -7.56
N GLY A 164 0.55 -3.73 -8.71
CA GLY A 164 0.14 -4.29 -10.00
C GLY A 164 -1.07 -3.59 -10.65
N TRP A 165 -1.60 -2.53 -10.04
CA TRP A 165 -2.72 -1.75 -10.58
C TRP A 165 -2.42 -0.26 -10.72
N THR A 166 -1.54 0.30 -9.88
CA THR A 166 -1.27 1.73 -9.86
C THR A 166 -0.47 2.24 -11.05
N GLN A 167 0.15 1.39 -11.84
CA GLN A 167 0.72 1.74 -13.14
C GLN A 167 -0.35 2.11 -14.19
N LYS A 168 -1.62 1.81 -13.93
CA LYS A 168 -2.75 2.24 -14.75
C LYS A 168 -3.25 3.60 -14.28
N PRO A 169 -3.21 4.65 -15.12
CA PRO A 169 -3.44 6.03 -14.68
C PRO A 169 -4.77 6.26 -13.97
N ASN A 170 -5.84 5.63 -14.46
CA ASN A 170 -7.15 5.77 -13.81
C ASN A 170 -7.14 5.29 -12.35
N VAL A 171 -6.45 4.19 -12.07
CA VAL A 171 -6.34 3.63 -10.71
C VAL A 171 -5.42 4.48 -9.84
N GLY A 172 -4.24 4.85 -10.36
CA GLY A 172 -3.27 5.65 -9.62
C GLY A 172 -3.81 7.02 -9.21
N ILE A 173 -4.45 7.73 -10.14
CA ILE A 173 -5.07 9.04 -9.89
C ILE A 173 -6.23 8.92 -8.89
N ALA A 174 -7.10 7.91 -9.06
CA ALA A 174 -8.21 7.68 -8.13
C ALA A 174 -7.71 7.35 -6.72
N LEU A 175 -6.65 6.55 -6.59
CA LEU A 175 -6.06 6.22 -5.29
C LEU A 175 -5.46 7.45 -4.61
N ALA A 176 -4.74 8.30 -5.36
CA ALA A 176 -4.18 9.54 -4.85
C ALA A 176 -5.26 10.53 -4.39
N ALA A 177 -6.36 10.63 -5.14
CA ALA A 177 -7.51 11.47 -4.75
C ALA A 177 -8.17 10.98 -3.46
N LYS A 178 -8.26 9.67 -3.23
CA LYS A 178 -8.79 9.11 -1.96
C LYS A 178 -7.94 9.47 -0.74
N CYS A 179 -6.64 9.74 -0.92
CA CYS A 179 -5.76 10.13 0.18
C CYS A 179 -6.05 11.53 0.74
N GLU A 180 -6.63 12.42 -0.06
CA GLU A 180 -6.90 13.79 0.33
C GLU A 180 -8.02 13.90 1.37
N GLU A 181 -9.01 12.99 1.27
CA GLU A 181 -10.17 13.03 2.17
C GLU A 181 -10.77 11.62 2.35
N ILE A 182 -10.56 11.03 3.52
CA ILE A 182 -11.19 9.79 3.95
C ILE A 182 -12.23 10.10 5.02
N ASN A 183 -13.47 9.69 4.82
CA ASN A 183 -14.59 9.95 5.75
C ASN A 183 -14.85 11.45 6.04
N GLY A 184 -14.46 12.33 5.12
CA GLY A 184 -14.63 13.78 5.26
C GLY A 184 -13.65 14.44 6.25
N VAL A 185 -12.69 13.70 6.82
CA VAL A 185 -11.83 14.23 7.90
C VAL A 185 -10.39 13.72 7.90
N PHE A 186 -10.13 12.49 7.47
CA PHE A 186 -8.79 11.91 7.55
C PHE A 186 -8.02 12.05 6.24
N THR A 187 -6.71 12.15 6.34
CA THR A 187 -5.78 12.17 5.20
C THR A 187 -4.74 11.05 5.35
N CYS A 188 -4.22 10.57 4.24
CA CYS A 188 -3.09 9.61 4.23
C CYS A 188 -2.28 9.80 2.95
N GLU A 189 -1.30 8.95 2.72
CA GLU A 189 -0.53 8.93 1.48
C GLU A 189 -0.71 7.61 0.75
N CYS A 190 -0.44 7.61 -0.56
CA CYS A 190 -0.40 6.42 -1.38
C CYS A 190 0.97 6.19 -2.01
N ILE A 191 1.18 4.96 -2.44
CA ILE A 191 2.38 4.56 -3.13
C ILE A 191 1.98 4.00 -4.49
N LEU A 192 2.55 4.58 -5.55
CA LEU A 192 2.21 4.34 -6.93
C LEU A 192 3.43 3.80 -7.69
N ASP A 193 3.20 2.96 -8.68
CA ASP A 193 4.24 2.41 -9.55
C ASP A 193 4.15 2.99 -10.96
N ILE A 194 5.27 3.24 -11.58
CA ILE A 194 5.37 3.56 -13.01
C ILE A 194 5.27 2.25 -13.80
N ASP A 195 4.59 2.30 -14.95
CA ASP A 195 4.51 1.17 -15.86
C ASP A 195 5.86 0.89 -16.51
N THR A 196 6.45 -0.26 -16.16
CA THR A 196 7.76 -0.69 -16.67
C THR A 196 7.69 -1.34 -18.03
N ALA A 197 6.50 -1.56 -18.60
CA ALA A 197 6.32 -1.95 -19.99
C ALA A 197 6.39 -0.72 -20.92
N GLU A 198 5.95 0.46 -20.45
CA GLU A 198 6.04 1.73 -21.19
C GLU A 198 7.36 2.47 -20.91
N ALA A 199 7.71 2.65 -19.63
CA ALA A 199 8.95 3.28 -19.18
C ALA A 199 10.03 2.23 -18.93
N THR A 200 10.74 1.82 -19.99
CA THR A 200 11.76 0.77 -19.93
C THR A 200 13.13 1.26 -19.50
N LYS A 201 13.35 2.59 -19.52
CA LYS A 201 14.58 3.25 -19.11
C LYS A 201 14.29 4.33 -18.07
N TYR A 202 15.26 4.60 -17.21
CA TYR A 202 15.15 5.69 -16.22
C TYR A 202 14.87 7.07 -16.86
N THR A 203 15.33 7.29 -18.09
CA THR A 203 15.07 8.51 -18.86
C THR A 203 13.62 8.68 -19.30
N ASP A 204 12.87 7.60 -19.43
CA ASP A 204 11.48 7.61 -19.91
C ASP A 204 10.49 7.93 -18.78
N CYS A 205 10.94 7.77 -17.54
CA CYS A 205 10.06 7.83 -16.35
C CYS A 205 9.40 9.21 -16.17
N ASN A 206 10.15 10.30 -16.40
CA ASN A 206 9.62 11.65 -16.25
C ASN A 206 8.53 11.97 -17.30
N ASP A 207 8.75 11.57 -18.53
CA ASP A 207 7.77 11.77 -19.60
C ASP A 207 6.50 10.95 -19.33
N TRP A 208 6.68 9.70 -18.89
CA TRP A 208 5.57 8.84 -18.48
C TRP A 208 4.77 9.46 -17.31
N LYS A 209 5.45 9.94 -16.27
CA LYS A 209 4.85 10.61 -15.12
C LYS A 209 4.00 11.81 -15.53
N ASN A 210 4.57 12.70 -16.35
CA ASN A 210 3.90 13.92 -16.79
C ASN A 210 2.72 13.63 -17.72
N LYS A 211 2.90 12.72 -18.70
CA LYS A 211 1.86 12.27 -19.63
C LYS A 211 0.64 11.71 -18.87
N ASN A 212 0.87 10.98 -17.81
CA ASN A 212 -0.15 10.29 -17.04
C ASN A 212 -0.65 11.06 -15.79
N GLY A 213 -0.16 12.28 -15.56
CA GLY A 213 -0.67 13.17 -14.51
C GLY A 213 -0.34 12.74 -13.06
N TYR A 214 0.77 12.02 -12.85
CA TYR A 214 1.20 11.59 -11.52
C TYR A 214 1.95 12.72 -10.81
N THR A 215 1.21 13.71 -10.30
CA THR A 215 1.74 14.93 -9.69
C THR A 215 1.15 15.25 -8.32
N ASN A 216 0.47 14.28 -7.68
CA ASN A 216 -0.19 14.51 -6.40
C ASN A 216 0.82 14.50 -5.25
N LYS A 217 0.68 15.45 -4.33
CA LYS A 217 1.51 15.58 -3.12
C LYS A 217 1.32 14.43 -2.11
N HIS A 218 0.19 13.73 -2.15
CA HIS A 218 -0.08 12.56 -1.32
C HIS A 218 0.45 11.26 -1.91
N ALA A 219 1.16 11.32 -3.03
CA ALA A 219 1.68 10.15 -3.72
C ALA A 219 3.20 10.07 -3.67
N ALA A 220 3.74 8.88 -3.33
CA ALA A 220 5.10 8.48 -3.65
C ALA A 220 5.07 7.68 -4.96
N LEU A 221 5.89 8.05 -5.95
CA LEU A 221 5.95 7.40 -7.26
C LEU A 221 7.24 6.61 -7.40
N LEU A 222 7.15 5.34 -7.78
CA LEU A 222 8.27 4.41 -7.77
C LEU A 222 8.57 3.81 -9.15
N TRP A 223 9.84 3.57 -9.40
CA TRP A 223 10.37 2.83 -10.54
C TRP A 223 11.73 2.19 -10.20
N PRO A 224 12.07 1.02 -10.73
CA PRO A 224 11.26 0.04 -11.46
C PRO A 224 10.61 -1.00 -10.52
N GLN A 225 10.25 -2.19 -11.02
CA GLN A 225 9.87 -3.32 -10.21
C GLN A 225 11.08 -3.93 -9.50
N VAL A 226 10.85 -4.73 -8.45
CA VAL A 226 11.92 -5.33 -7.63
C VAL A 226 11.79 -6.84 -7.56
N LYS A 227 12.92 -7.52 -7.34
CA LYS A 227 13.00 -8.96 -7.14
C LYS A 227 13.38 -9.30 -5.70
N VAL A 228 12.77 -10.34 -5.14
CA VAL A 228 13.20 -10.99 -3.89
C VAL A 228 13.36 -12.47 -4.19
N GLY A 229 14.62 -12.91 -4.38
CA GLY A 229 14.94 -14.22 -4.93
C GLY A 229 14.39 -14.37 -6.35
N THR A 230 13.50 -15.34 -6.55
CA THR A 230 12.87 -15.61 -7.85
C THR A 230 11.53 -14.86 -8.05
N LYS A 231 11.02 -14.22 -7.03
CA LYS A 231 9.72 -13.52 -7.08
C LYS A 231 9.90 -12.07 -7.50
N GLN A 232 8.97 -11.60 -8.32
CA GLN A 232 8.89 -10.23 -8.81
C GLN A 232 7.72 -9.50 -8.13
N TYR A 233 7.96 -8.26 -7.72
CA TYR A 233 7.00 -7.41 -7.02
C TYR A 233 6.87 -6.06 -7.70
N ALA A 234 5.69 -5.49 -7.67
CA ALA A 234 5.53 -4.05 -7.76
C ALA A 234 6.32 -3.40 -6.61
N TYR A 235 7.10 -2.37 -6.90
CA TYR A 235 7.96 -1.79 -5.87
C TYR A 235 7.14 -1.17 -4.72
N SER A 236 5.93 -0.69 -5.01
CA SER A 236 4.98 -0.18 -4.01
C SER A 236 4.74 -1.15 -2.86
N ALA A 237 4.68 -2.46 -3.12
CA ALA A 237 4.47 -3.47 -2.07
C ALA A 237 5.64 -3.52 -1.08
N ILE A 238 6.88 -3.51 -1.57
CA ILE A 238 8.11 -3.54 -0.74
C ILE A 238 8.33 -2.19 -0.04
N PHE A 239 8.19 -1.08 -0.77
CA PHE A 239 8.38 0.25 -0.21
C PHE A 239 7.32 0.61 0.84
N GLY A 240 6.07 0.17 0.65
CA GLY A 240 5.02 0.32 1.65
C GLY A 240 5.32 -0.44 2.94
N ALA A 241 5.80 -1.67 2.81
CA ALA A 241 6.23 -2.47 3.96
C ALA A 241 7.47 -1.85 4.65
N LEU A 242 8.47 -1.35 3.88
CA LEU A 242 9.63 -0.62 4.42
C LEU A 242 9.21 0.63 5.19
N THR A 243 8.28 1.39 4.64
CA THR A 243 7.76 2.60 5.27
C THR A 243 7.10 2.28 6.61
N ALA A 244 6.23 1.27 6.64
CA ALA A 244 5.59 0.82 7.87
C ALA A 244 6.59 0.25 8.89
N TYR A 245 7.63 -0.47 8.43
CA TYR A 245 8.72 -0.95 9.28
C TYR A 245 9.53 0.20 9.89
N THR A 246 9.80 1.25 9.09
CA THR A 246 10.53 2.44 9.56
C THR A 246 9.74 3.15 10.65
N ASP A 247 8.42 3.29 10.49
CA ASP A 247 7.56 3.90 11.50
C ASP A 247 7.49 3.06 12.77
N ALA A 248 7.25 1.75 12.65
CA ALA A 248 7.19 0.83 13.79
C ALA A 248 8.51 0.80 14.60
N SER A 249 9.64 1.01 13.92
CA SER A 249 10.97 1.12 14.57
C SER A 249 11.20 2.48 15.21
N ASN A 250 10.27 3.43 15.09
CA ASN A 250 10.37 4.82 15.53
C ASN A 250 9.14 5.26 16.33
N ASP A 251 8.61 4.38 17.18
CA ASP A 251 7.44 4.60 18.04
C ASP A 251 6.16 4.95 17.27
N ASP A 252 5.98 4.36 16.06
CA ASP A 252 4.88 4.61 15.14
C ASP A 252 4.75 6.08 14.67
N VAL A 253 5.85 6.85 14.74
CA VAL A 253 5.89 8.24 14.28
C VAL A 253 6.52 8.35 12.89
N PRO A 254 5.80 8.83 11.86
CA PRO A 254 6.24 8.81 10.47
C PRO A 254 7.12 10.00 10.08
N ASN A 255 8.03 10.44 10.97
CA ASN A 255 8.93 11.57 10.70
C ASN A 255 10.25 11.16 10.03
N LEU A 256 10.56 9.87 9.98
CA LEU A 256 11.78 9.38 9.36
C LEU A 256 11.58 9.07 7.86
N SER A 257 12.61 9.41 7.08
CA SER A 257 12.65 9.07 5.67
C SER A 257 12.85 7.55 5.48
N PRO A 258 12.08 6.89 4.61
CA PRO A 258 12.35 5.52 4.18
C PRO A 258 13.52 5.42 3.18
N SER A 259 14.04 6.54 2.69
CA SER A 259 15.22 6.59 1.80
C SER A 259 16.48 6.17 2.55
N ASN A 260 17.45 5.61 1.82
CA ASN A 260 18.73 5.12 2.33
C ASN A 260 18.58 4.05 3.44
N LYS A 261 17.47 3.31 3.42
CA LYS A 261 17.22 2.17 4.31
C LYS A 261 17.41 0.86 3.54
N LEU A 262 18.00 -0.12 4.22
CA LEU A 262 18.15 -1.46 3.65
C LEU A 262 16.78 -2.08 3.37
N ILE A 263 16.65 -2.66 2.18
CA ILE A 263 15.47 -3.40 1.74
C ILE A 263 15.87 -4.82 1.34
N GLY A 264 15.03 -5.79 1.67
CA GLY A 264 15.34 -7.21 1.46
C GLY A 264 15.17 -7.68 0.01
N ILE A 265 15.58 -6.86 -0.99
CA ILE A 265 15.49 -7.22 -2.40
C ILE A 265 16.81 -7.81 -2.92
N THR A 266 16.73 -8.50 -4.06
CA THR A 266 17.89 -9.12 -4.73
C THR A 266 18.24 -8.45 -6.06
N GLY A 267 17.38 -7.59 -6.58
CA GLY A 267 17.60 -6.86 -7.84
C GLY A 267 16.42 -5.99 -8.25
N LEU A 268 16.66 -5.17 -9.25
CA LEU A 268 15.65 -4.36 -9.96
C LEU A 268 15.32 -5.02 -11.30
N CYS A 269 14.08 -4.90 -11.76
CA CYS A 269 13.68 -5.45 -13.05
C CYS A 269 12.51 -4.69 -13.68
N LEU A 270 12.32 -4.91 -14.98
CA LEU A 270 11.12 -4.55 -15.72
C LEU A 270 10.06 -5.66 -15.58
N GLU A 271 8.85 -5.41 -16.10
CA GLU A 271 7.74 -6.38 -16.04
C GLU A 271 8.08 -7.72 -16.74
N ASP A 272 8.83 -7.69 -17.83
CA ASP A 272 9.29 -8.87 -18.56
C ASP A 272 10.42 -9.65 -17.86
N GLY A 273 10.89 -9.14 -16.71
CA GLY A 273 11.98 -9.72 -15.94
C GLY A 273 13.38 -9.24 -16.36
N THR A 274 13.50 -8.36 -17.35
CA THR A 274 14.76 -7.74 -17.75
C THR A 274 15.39 -7.02 -16.55
N GLU A 275 16.64 -7.29 -16.27
CA GLU A 275 17.38 -6.67 -15.17
C GLU A 275 17.61 -5.18 -15.42
N VAL A 276 17.42 -4.37 -14.38
CA VAL A 276 17.73 -2.95 -14.37
C VAL A 276 18.88 -2.69 -13.40
N VAL A 277 19.91 -2.01 -13.86
CA VAL A 277 21.05 -1.60 -13.03
C VAL A 277 21.13 -0.08 -13.07
N LEU A 278 21.14 0.55 -11.90
CA LEU A 278 21.27 1.99 -11.75
C LEU A 278 22.53 2.31 -10.95
N ASP A 279 23.26 3.32 -11.42
CA ASP A 279 24.25 4.00 -10.62
C ASP A 279 23.62 5.15 -9.81
N GLU A 280 24.38 5.74 -8.90
CA GLU A 280 23.88 6.79 -8.04
C GLU A 280 23.45 8.05 -8.83
N LEU A 281 24.16 8.39 -9.92
CA LEU A 281 23.82 9.55 -10.75
C LEU A 281 22.46 9.37 -11.42
N GLN A 282 22.19 8.17 -11.97
CA GLN A 282 20.91 7.84 -12.59
C GLN A 282 19.77 7.83 -11.55
N ALA A 283 20.05 7.30 -10.37
CA ALA A 283 19.08 7.30 -9.27
C ALA A 283 18.77 8.72 -8.76
N ASN A 284 19.80 9.57 -8.66
CA ASN A 284 19.64 11.00 -8.28
C ASN A 284 18.85 11.78 -9.35
N LEU A 285 19.01 11.44 -10.64
CA LEU A 285 18.21 12.04 -11.71
C LEU A 285 16.73 11.69 -11.57
N LEU A 286 16.38 10.44 -11.23
CA LEU A 286 15.00 10.04 -10.91
C LEU A 286 14.48 10.79 -9.70
N ASN A 287 15.26 10.88 -8.61
CA ASN A 287 14.88 11.61 -7.41
C ASN A 287 14.62 13.08 -7.66
N GLY A 288 15.42 13.71 -8.52
CA GLY A 288 15.23 15.09 -9.00
C GLY A 288 13.92 15.30 -9.77
N GLN A 289 13.27 14.24 -10.17
CA GLN A 289 11.97 14.22 -10.86
C GLN A 289 10.81 13.74 -9.97
N GLY A 290 11.06 13.57 -8.66
CA GLY A 290 10.05 13.07 -7.71
C GLY A 290 9.71 11.59 -7.91
N ILE A 291 10.70 10.79 -8.31
CA ILE A 291 10.57 9.35 -8.52
C ILE A 291 11.55 8.63 -7.59
N ILE A 292 11.03 7.71 -6.81
CA ILE A 292 11.80 6.90 -5.86
C ILE A 292 12.26 5.64 -6.56
N THR A 293 13.51 5.24 -6.29
CA THR A 293 14.11 4.02 -6.83
C THR A 293 14.86 3.24 -5.76
N ALA A 294 15.69 2.28 -6.14
CA ALA A 294 16.62 1.60 -5.25
C ALA A 294 18.00 1.50 -5.90
N ILE A 295 19.03 1.49 -5.05
CA ILE A 295 20.42 1.33 -5.46
C ILE A 295 21.08 0.21 -4.65
N ASN A 296 22.12 -0.38 -5.21
CA ASN A 296 22.96 -1.33 -4.50
C ASN A 296 24.28 -0.64 -4.08
N ASP A 297 24.28 -0.17 -2.83
CA ASP A 297 25.47 0.37 -2.18
C ASP A 297 25.71 -0.42 -0.89
N SER A 298 26.63 -1.38 -0.94
CA SER A 298 26.90 -2.31 0.17
C SER A 298 25.64 -3.02 0.68
N GLY A 299 24.71 -3.30 -0.21
CA GLY A 299 23.37 -3.83 0.01
C GLY A 299 22.32 -2.98 -0.66
N TRP A 300 21.18 -3.58 -0.97
CA TRP A 300 20.09 -2.87 -1.62
C TRP A 300 19.42 -1.89 -0.66
N LYS A 301 19.33 -0.63 -1.06
CA LYS A 301 18.70 0.45 -0.31
C LYS A 301 17.62 1.13 -1.15
N SER A 302 16.54 1.54 -0.50
CA SER A 302 15.59 2.48 -1.11
C SER A 302 16.26 3.84 -1.30
N TRP A 303 15.97 4.54 -2.40
CA TRP A 303 16.65 5.78 -2.77
C TRP A 303 15.67 6.82 -3.29
N GLY A 304 15.46 7.86 -2.50
CA GLY A 304 14.57 8.98 -2.77
C GLY A 304 13.49 9.18 -1.70
N ASN A 305 13.11 10.44 -1.48
CA ASN A 305 12.08 10.83 -0.52
C ASN A 305 11.20 11.98 -1.01
N ASN A 306 11.21 12.28 -2.30
CA ASN A 306 10.35 13.30 -2.89
C ASN A 306 8.98 12.68 -3.22
N THR A 307 7.91 13.43 -2.99
CA THR A 307 6.57 13.06 -3.46
C THR A 307 6.44 13.28 -4.97
N ALA A 308 5.39 12.75 -5.56
CA ALA A 308 5.13 12.90 -6.98
C ALA A 308 4.89 14.35 -7.43
N CYS A 309 4.57 15.29 -6.54
CA CYS A 309 4.42 16.71 -6.89
C CYS A 309 5.75 17.42 -7.20
N TYR A 310 6.90 16.86 -6.78
CA TYR A 310 8.22 17.42 -7.08
C TYR A 310 8.61 17.12 -8.54
N PRO A 311 9.29 18.02 -9.28
CA PRO A 311 9.81 19.33 -8.85
C PRO A 311 8.83 20.51 -9.00
N ALA A 312 7.60 20.30 -9.48
CA ALA A 312 6.66 21.38 -9.71
C ALA A 312 6.24 22.09 -8.41
N ASN A 313 6.17 21.36 -7.30
CA ASN A 313 5.97 21.91 -5.96
C ASN A 313 7.21 21.63 -5.10
N THR A 314 7.80 22.71 -4.57
CA THR A 314 9.01 22.66 -3.73
C THR A 314 8.73 23.00 -2.26
N ASP A 315 7.48 23.21 -1.86
CA ASP A 315 7.10 23.41 -0.46
C ASP A 315 7.60 22.22 0.39
N PRO A 316 8.44 22.43 1.40
CA PRO A 316 8.98 21.34 2.22
C PRO A 316 7.93 20.41 2.83
N LYS A 317 6.74 20.91 3.12
CA LYS A 317 5.62 20.12 3.64
C LYS A 317 5.12 19.10 2.61
N ASP A 318 5.05 19.50 1.34
CA ASP A 318 4.42 18.70 0.27
C ASP A 318 5.48 17.93 -0.55
N ARG A 319 6.71 18.48 -0.67
CA ARG A 319 7.81 17.88 -1.41
C ARG A 319 8.31 16.59 -0.75
N TRP A 320 8.55 16.62 0.57
CA TRP A 320 9.16 15.50 1.29
C TRP A 320 8.12 14.50 1.75
N PHE A 321 8.23 13.26 1.30
CA PHE A 321 7.29 12.20 1.63
C PHE A 321 7.14 11.98 3.15
N CYS A 322 8.25 11.96 3.91
CA CYS A 322 8.19 11.85 5.37
C CYS A 322 7.54 13.07 6.02
N CYS A 323 7.80 14.30 5.53
CA CYS A 323 7.15 15.50 6.06
C CYS A 323 5.65 15.47 5.77
N ARG A 324 5.25 15.12 4.53
CA ARG A 324 3.83 15.03 4.17
C ARG A 324 3.09 14.01 5.04
N ARG A 325 3.68 12.84 5.24
CA ARG A 325 3.15 11.80 6.14
C ARG A 325 3.04 12.27 7.59
N PHE A 326 4.04 12.99 8.08
CA PHE A 326 4.02 13.57 9.43
C PHE A 326 2.86 14.55 9.61
N PHE A 327 2.60 15.42 8.61
CA PHE A 327 1.46 16.33 8.65
C PHE A 327 0.11 15.59 8.64
N SER A 328 -0.07 14.58 7.80
CA SER A 328 -1.28 13.77 7.75
C SER A 328 -1.51 13.00 9.07
N TRP A 329 -0.47 12.35 9.58
CA TRP A 329 -0.51 11.65 10.86
C TRP A 329 -0.83 12.59 12.03
N TRP A 330 -0.22 13.79 12.06
CA TRP A 330 -0.47 14.77 13.10
C TRP A 330 -1.92 15.26 13.09
N GLY A 331 -2.42 15.62 11.91
CA GLY A 331 -3.81 16.04 11.73
C GLY A 331 -4.81 14.94 12.13
N ASN A 332 -4.59 13.71 11.68
CA ASN A 332 -5.44 12.57 12.04
C ASN A 332 -5.42 12.31 13.56
N SER A 333 -4.25 12.38 14.20
CA SER A 333 -4.15 12.19 15.65
C SER A 333 -4.83 13.30 16.44
N PHE A 334 -4.80 14.55 15.97
CA PHE A 334 -5.57 15.65 16.53
C PHE A 334 -7.07 15.38 16.48
N ILE A 335 -7.58 15.00 15.32
CA ILE A 335 -9.00 14.65 15.13
C ILE A 335 -9.42 13.54 16.10
N LEU A 336 -8.64 12.48 16.21
CA LEU A 336 -8.93 11.33 17.08
C LEU A 336 -8.90 11.72 18.57
N THR A 337 -7.95 12.56 18.95
CA THR A 337 -7.77 12.98 20.35
C THR A 337 -8.92 13.87 20.81
N TYR A 338 -9.36 14.80 19.96
CA TYR A 338 -10.36 15.79 20.33
C TYR A 338 -11.79 15.48 19.85
N LYS A 339 -11.99 14.34 19.16
CA LYS A 339 -13.33 13.91 18.71
C LYS A 339 -14.36 13.85 19.85
N GLN A 340 -13.94 13.47 21.04
CA GLN A 340 -14.80 13.41 22.22
C GLN A 340 -15.21 14.80 22.76
N LYS A 341 -14.58 15.88 22.27
CA LYS A 341 -14.89 17.25 22.63
C LYS A 341 -15.94 17.90 21.73
N VAL A 342 -16.31 17.22 20.65
CA VAL A 342 -17.41 17.66 19.77
C VAL A 342 -18.72 17.63 20.58
N ASP A 343 -19.56 18.62 20.38
CA ASP A 343 -20.81 18.86 21.11
C ASP A 343 -20.68 19.24 22.60
N GLU A 344 -19.45 19.38 23.14
CA GLU A 344 -19.28 20.03 24.43
C GLU A 344 -19.51 21.55 24.33
N PRO A 345 -19.92 22.23 25.43
CA PRO A 345 -20.11 23.69 25.40
C PRO A 345 -18.85 24.44 24.96
N GLY A 346 -18.93 25.15 23.83
CA GLY A 346 -17.83 25.91 23.24
C GLY A 346 -17.51 27.17 24.05
N ASN A 347 -16.84 27.00 25.20
CA ASN A 347 -16.43 28.09 26.07
C ASN A 347 -14.90 28.24 26.09
N TYR A 348 -14.43 29.34 26.70
CA TYR A 348 -12.99 29.65 26.81
C TYR A 348 -12.17 28.49 27.42
N ARG A 349 -12.73 27.81 28.45
CA ARG A 349 -12.05 26.69 29.12
C ARG A 349 -11.83 25.50 28.19
N LEU A 350 -12.78 25.22 27.28
CA LEU A 350 -12.63 24.16 26.27
C LEU A 350 -11.50 24.53 25.32
N ILE A 351 -11.49 25.76 24.80
CA ILE A 351 -10.47 26.25 23.88
C ILE A 351 -9.08 26.20 24.53
N GLU A 352 -8.93 26.78 25.73
CA GLU A 352 -7.69 26.77 26.50
C GLU A 352 -7.20 25.34 26.77
N SER A 353 -8.08 24.43 27.18
CA SER A 353 -7.75 23.03 27.43
C SER A 353 -7.21 22.31 26.19
N ILE A 354 -7.74 22.59 25.00
CA ILE A 354 -7.26 22.01 23.73
C ILE A 354 -5.88 22.60 23.39
N VAL A 355 -5.72 23.92 23.48
CA VAL A 355 -4.45 24.61 23.17
C VAL A 355 -3.34 24.14 24.09
N ASP A 356 -3.58 24.08 25.39
CA ASP A 356 -2.58 23.66 26.37
C ASP A 356 -2.19 22.19 26.18
N SER A 357 -3.18 21.31 26.04
CA SER A 357 -2.92 19.88 25.88
C SER A 357 -2.11 19.58 24.60
N GLU A 358 -2.45 20.27 23.50
CA GLU A 358 -1.77 20.06 22.23
C GLU A 358 -0.38 20.66 22.21
N ASN A 359 -0.14 21.81 22.89
CA ASN A 359 1.19 22.37 23.07
C ASN A 359 2.07 21.47 23.95
N ILE A 360 1.51 20.83 24.99
CA ILE A 360 2.23 19.84 25.80
C ILE A 360 2.60 18.64 24.92
N ARG A 361 1.67 18.15 24.10
CA ARG A 361 1.94 17.06 23.13
C ARG A 361 3.04 17.46 22.15
N GLY A 362 2.95 18.65 21.57
CA GLY A 362 3.96 19.19 20.66
C GLY A 362 5.36 19.24 21.28
N ASN A 363 5.47 19.81 22.49
CA ASN A 363 6.73 19.88 23.22
C ASN A 363 7.31 18.49 23.55
N SER A 364 6.47 17.49 23.79
CA SER A 364 6.92 16.11 24.00
C SER A 364 7.61 15.55 22.74
N TYR A 365 7.04 15.74 21.55
CA TYR A 365 7.68 15.29 20.30
C TYR A 365 8.94 16.07 19.95
N VAL A 366 9.00 17.36 20.27
CA VAL A 366 10.22 18.17 20.14
C VAL A 366 11.32 17.64 21.06
N SER A 367 11.01 17.35 22.33
CA SER A 367 11.99 16.81 23.28
C SER A 367 12.51 15.42 22.91
N GLN A 368 11.71 14.63 22.18
CA GLN A 368 12.11 13.33 21.63
C GLN A 368 12.89 13.45 20.30
N GLY A 369 13.10 14.67 19.79
CA GLY A 369 13.78 14.88 18.51
C GLY A 369 12.99 14.45 17.27
N LYS A 370 11.67 14.29 17.37
CA LYS A 370 10.81 13.88 16.24
C LYS A 370 10.50 15.04 15.27
N CYS A 371 10.51 16.28 15.78
CA CYS A 371 10.37 17.51 14.99
C CYS A 371 11.12 18.67 15.65
N ALA A 372 11.37 19.74 14.89
CA ALA A 372 12.04 20.94 15.39
C ALA A 372 11.08 21.85 16.17
N GLY A 373 9.78 21.77 15.89
CA GLY A 373 8.76 22.58 16.57
C GLY A 373 7.36 22.11 16.27
N ALA A 374 6.46 22.27 17.24
CA ALA A 374 5.03 22.06 17.09
C ALA A 374 4.30 22.97 18.07
N ARG A 375 3.36 23.76 17.58
CA ARG A 375 2.51 24.61 18.41
C ARG A 375 1.12 24.78 17.81
N ILE A 376 0.15 25.03 18.67
CA ILE A 376 -1.21 25.36 18.30
C ILE A 376 -1.60 26.68 18.96
N GLU A 377 -2.41 27.45 18.28
CA GLU A 377 -3.00 28.70 18.80
C GLU A 377 -4.46 28.82 18.38
N PHE A 378 -5.20 29.57 19.18
CA PHE A 378 -6.53 30.05 18.85
C PHE A 378 -6.43 31.56 18.57
N SER A 379 -6.89 31.99 17.39
CA SER A 379 -6.90 33.39 16.99
C SER A 379 -8.33 33.88 16.87
N GLU A 380 -8.67 35.01 17.50
CA GLU A 380 -9.99 35.66 17.35
C GLU A 380 -10.23 36.10 15.91
N ASP A 381 -9.18 36.50 15.18
CA ASP A 381 -9.28 36.91 13.78
C ASP A 381 -9.72 35.79 12.86
N GLU A 382 -9.36 34.53 13.18
CA GLU A 382 -9.74 33.33 12.43
C GLU A 382 -11.08 32.73 12.91
N ASN A 383 -11.64 33.27 14.01
CA ASN A 383 -12.87 32.78 14.64
C ASN A 383 -13.90 33.92 14.80
N PRO A 384 -14.45 34.44 13.70
CA PRO A 384 -15.46 35.48 13.78
C PRO A 384 -16.69 35.00 14.56
N VAL A 385 -17.37 35.90 15.22
CA VAL A 385 -18.57 35.62 16.06
C VAL A 385 -19.60 34.80 15.31
N THR A 386 -19.77 35.04 14.00
CA THR A 386 -20.71 34.31 13.14
C THR A 386 -20.37 32.80 13.08
N ASP A 387 -19.12 32.46 13.02
CA ASP A 387 -18.65 31.05 12.96
C ASP A 387 -18.84 30.39 14.33
N ILE A 388 -18.48 31.09 15.42
CA ILE A 388 -18.65 30.60 16.78
C ILE A 388 -20.16 30.37 17.09
N LEU A 389 -21.04 31.28 16.65
CA LEU A 389 -22.50 31.11 16.81
C LEU A 389 -23.06 29.93 16.01
N ASN A 390 -22.37 29.52 14.95
CA ASN A 390 -22.68 28.32 14.18
C ASN A 390 -21.97 27.06 14.71
N GLY A 391 -21.33 27.13 15.90
CA GLY A 391 -20.64 26.00 16.54
C GLY A 391 -19.29 25.66 15.92
N LYS A 392 -18.71 26.54 15.09
CA LYS A 392 -17.43 26.32 14.42
C LYS A 392 -16.32 27.01 15.21
N ILE A 393 -15.33 26.22 15.63
CA ILE A 393 -14.11 26.68 16.31
C ILE A 393 -12.91 26.20 15.50
N GLN A 394 -12.05 27.13 15.09
CA GLN A 394 -10.87 26.88 14.30
C GLN A 394 -9.60 27.09 15.12
N PHE A 395 -8.67 26.15 15.03
CA PHE A 395 -7.33 26.25 15.60
C PHE A 395 -6.30 26.30 14.49
N HIS A 396 -5.24 27.07 14.70
CA HIS A 396 -4.08 27.11 13.81
C HIS A 396 -2.92 26.32 14.41
N GLN A 397 -2.43 25.31 13.67
CA GLN A 397 -1.29 24.51 14.09
C GLN A 397 -0.09 24.76 13.20
N TYR A 398 1.06 24.98 13.83
CA TYR A 398 2.36 25.16 13.17
C TYR A 398 3.23 23.96 13.48
N LEU A 399 3.69 23.27 12.44
CA LEU A 399 4.54 22.09 12.54
C LEU A 399 5.83 22.29 11.75
N ALA A 400 6.95 21.90 12.33
CA ALA A 400 8.26 21.96 11.72
C ALA A 400 8.96 20.60 11.82
N PRO A 401 8.58 19.60 11.00
CA PRO A 401 9.33 18.35 10.89
C PRO A 401 10.74 18.64 10.37
N TYR A 402 11.72 17.78 10.75
CA TYR A 402 13.04 17.85 10.13
C TYR A 402 12.97 17.41 8.68
N VAL A 403 13.52 18.22 7.78
CA VAL A 403 13.68 17.85 6.38
C VAL A 403 14.87 16.90 6.23
N PRO A 404 14.83 15.94 5.29
CA PRO A 404 15.97 15.07 5.02
C PRO A 404 17.20 15.86 4.54
N ALA A 405 18.40 15.48 5.00
CA ALA A 405 19.65 15.94 4.40
C ALA A 405 19.86 15.14 3.10
N GLU A 406 19.38 15.67 1.97
CA GLU A 406 19.41 15.00 0.66
C GLU A 406 20.80 15.07 0.03
N ASP A 407 21.55 16.15 0.29
CA ASP A 407 22.88 16.39 -0.25
C ASP A 407 23.81 16.92 0.82
N ILE A 408 24.96 16.25 1.00
CA ILE A 408 25.99 16.62 1.97
C ILE A 408 27.27 16.89 1.21
N LEU A 409 27.59 18.16 0.99
CA LEU A 409 28.79 18.60 0.27
C LEU A 409 29.96 18.76 1.23
N ASN A 410 31.10 18.23 0.85
CA ASN A 410 32.36 18.43 1.53
C ASN A 410 33.36 19.13 0.58
N ILE A 411 33.80 20.33 0.94
CA ILE A 411 34.81 21.07 0.20
C ILE A 411 36.16 20.86 0.92
N LEU A 412 37.12 20.34 0.17
CA LEU A 412 38.47 20.12 0.66
C LEU A 412 39.40 21.22 0.12
N GLU A 413 40.00 21.96 1.01
CA GLU A 413 41.03 22.96 0.67
C GLU A 413 42.35 22.55 1.26
N PHE A 414 43.44 22.78 0.52
CA PHE A 414 44.80 22.61 1.04
C PHE A 414 45.14 23.82 1.88
N ASP A 415 45.48 23.58 3.15
CA ASP A 415 45.87 24.61 4.09
C ASP A 415 47.44 24.70 4.18
N PRO A 416 48.03 25.67 3.51
CA PRO A 416 49.50 25.86 3.52
C PRO A 416 50.01 26.28 4.88
N ASP A 417 49.18 26.97 5.69
CA ASP A 417 49.61 27.49 7.00
C ASP A 417 49.78 26.33 8.01
N MET A 418 48.86 25.36 7.99
CA MET A 418 48.99 24.12 8.77
C MET A 418 50.27 23.35 8.43
N LEU A 419 50.60 23.24 7.13
CA LEU A 419 51.81 22.59 6.71
C LEU A 419 53.05 23.36 7.14
N SER A 420 53.05 24.70 6.97
CA SER A 420 54.17 25.57 7.41
C SER A 420 54.41 25.50 8.91
N ALA A 421 53.34 25.56 9.74
CA ALA A 421 53.44 25.42 11.19
C ALA A 421 54.05 24.05 11.60
N ALA A 422 53.61 22.95 10.95
CA ALA A 422 54.14 21.61 11.21
C ALA A 422 55.61 21.45 10.87
N LEU A 423 56.09 22.13 9.81
CA LEU A 423 57.49 22.11 9.39
C LEU A 423 58.38 22.97 10.26
N ASN A 424 57.84 24.04 10.87
CA ASN A 424 58.57 24.97 11.73
C ASN A 424 58.51 24.60 13.21
N GLY A 425 58.06 23.41 13.59
CA GLY A 425 58.12 22.87 14.94
C GLY A 425 57.02 23.37 15.89
N GLY A 426 55.93 23.96 15.38
CA GLY A 426 54.75 24.34 16.16
C GLY A 426 55.06 25.25 17.34
N GLU A 427 55.49 26.46 17.13
CA GLU A 427 55.47 27.53 18.16
C GLU A 427 54.06 28.09 18.32
#